data_1abe6d8cc86ceefc69f35359c7f9950f
#
_entry.id   1abe6d8cc86ceefc69f35359c7f9950f
#
_cell.length_a   1.000
_cell.length_b   1.000
_cell.length_c   1.000
_cell.angle_alpha   90.00
_cell.angle_beta   90.00
_cell.angle_gamma   90.00
#
_symmetry.space_group_name_H-M   'P 1'
#
loop_
_entity.id
_entity.type
_entity.pdbx_description
1 polymer ?
#
loop_
_entity_poly.entity_id
_entity_poly.type
_entity_poly.pdbx_seq_one_letter_code
_entity_poly.pdbx_strand_id
1 'polypeptide(L)'
;MLSYTLDQYIPYTYQKLCNGAKGHALPINVYPPTVESSNNKKAVVCIHGGAWTSDLKADGEWKGSWMKHTASVLSSLGYIALEITHRSITETGINGILSDIEAAFRAIKNEIMPNHNAEKLYAIGDSAGGHLALMSAIFEDKSIRPEKVVACNPVSDLTDPKWQLYSTTDEERKAASPIYRSDKTETEIFIIHGDADKTVLPSCSEKLQKHLTALGVKSKLELIETATHAFILYGYRTPIEKVNEYTEKAIEFFN
;
A
#
# COMPACT_ATOMS: atom_id res chain seq x y z
N MET A 1 20.37 -11.64 2.43
CA MET A 1 20.02 -10.60 3.44
C MET A 1 20.31 -9.25 2.82
N LEU A 2 19.27 -8.46 2.59
CA LEU A 2 19.40 -7.12 2.04
C LEU A 2 20.05 -6.21 3.09
N SER A 3 21.08 -5.47 2.73
CA SER A 3 21.72 -4.47 3.60
C SER A 3 21.65 -3.10 2.94
N TYR A 4 20.64 -2.32 3.31
CA TYR A 4 20.51 -0.94 2.87
C TYR A 4 20.73 0.03 4.03
N THR A 5 21.47 1.10 3.77
CA THR A 5 21.56 2.27 4.66
C THR A 5 20.75 3.42 4.07
N LEU A 6 20.46 4.44 4.89
CA LEU A 6 19.75 5.65 4.41
C LEU A 6 20.41 6.30 3.19
N ASP A 7 21.75 6.17 3.07
CA ASP A 7 22.52 6.76 1.98
C ASP A 7 22.54 5.92 0.71
N GLN A 8 21.94 4.73 0.75
CA GLN A 8 21.93 3.75 -0.36
C GLN A 8 20.56 3.63 -1.04
N TYR A 9 19.64 4.57 -0.80
CA TYR A 9 18.38 4.57 -1.53
C TYR A 9 18.62 4.74 -3.03
N ILE A 10 17.95 3.90 -3.81
CA ILE A 10 17.78 4.14 -5.23
C ILE A 10 16.76 5.28 -5.34
N PRO A 11 17.14 6.46 -5.85
CA PRO A 11 16.18 7.53 -6.05
C PRO A 11 15.20 7.14 -7.15
N TYR A 12 13.98 7.65 -7.08
CA TYR A 12 13.06 7.52 -8.21
C TYR A 12 13.65 8.22 -9.45
N THR A 13 13.44 7.61 -10.62
CA THR A 13 14.01 8.12 -11.87
C THR A 13 13.20 9.29 -12.42
N TYR A 14 11.88 9.24 -12.27
CA TYR A 14 10.99 10.33 -12.68
C TYR A 14 9.68 10.29 -11.91
N GLN A 15 8.98 11.41 -11.95
CA GLN A 15 7.65 11.59 -11.37
C GLN A 15 6.62 11.70 -12.51
N LYS A 16 5.58 10.89 -12.42
CA LYS A 16 4.40 11.01 -13.27
C LYS A 16 3.30 11.69 -12.46
N LEU A 17 2.64 12.68 -13.04
CA LEU A 17 1.44 13.25 -12.46
C LEU A 17 0.22 12.47 -12.96
N CYS A 18 -0.63 12.05 -12.05
CA CYS A 18 -1.96 11.56 -12.39
C CYS A 18 -3.01 12.60 -11.98
N ASN A 19 -4.12 12.63 -12.70
CA ASN A 19 -5.27 13.44 -12.30
C ASN A 19 -6.04 12.67 -11.23
N GLY A 20 -5.89 13.09 -9.97
CA GLY A 20 -6.73 12.64 -8.87
C GLY A 20 -8.18 13.08 -9.05
N ALA A 21 -9.03 12.70 -8.12
CA ALA A 21 -10.42 13.13 -8.12
C ALA A 21 -10.49 14.68 -8.19
N LYS A 22 -11.39 15.20 -9.01
CA LYS A 22 -11.56 16.64 -9.27
C LYS A 22 -10.34 17.35 -9.92
N GLY A 23 -9.46 16.60 -10.62
CA GLY A 23 -8.37 17.20 -11.39
C GLY A 23 -7.17 17.65 -10.56
N HIS A 24 -7.05 17.24 -9.31
CA HIS A 24 -5.83 17.46 -8.53
C HIS A 24 -4.68 16.62 -9.12
N ALA A 25 -3.56 17.27 -9.38
CA ALA A 25 -2.35 16.60 -9.82
C ALA A 25 -1.70 15.88 -8.63
N LEU A 26 -1.63 14.54 -8.69
CA LEU A 26 -0.99 13.71 -7.67
C LEU A 26 0.25 13.04 -8.26
N PRO A 27 1.42 13.18 -7.64
CA PRO A 27 2.64 12.57 -8.14
C PRO A 27 2.67 11.07 -7.89
N ILE A 28 3.26 10.36 -8.85
CA ILE A 28 3.67 8.95 -8.75
C ILE A 28 5.18 8.92 -8.95
N ASN A 29 5.94 8.53 -7.93
CA ASN A 29 7.37 8.32 -8.07
C ASN A 29 7.64 6.97 -8.70
N VAL A 30 8.39 6.94 -9.80
CA VAL A 30 8.68 5.73 -10.55
C VAL A 30 10.12 5.29 -10.34
N TYR A 31 10.29 4.06 -9.89
CA TYR A 31 11.57 3.37 -9.67
C TYR A 31 11.67 2.22 -10.66
N PRO A 32 12.32 2.43 -11.82
CA PRO A 32 12.52 1.34 -12.78
C PRO A 32 13.42 0.25 -12.20
N PRO A 33 13.35 -0.98 -12.73
CA PRO A 33 14.26 -2.04 -12.32
C PRO A 33 15.72 -1.66 -12.58
N THR A 34 16.59 -1.94 -11.63
CA THR A 34 18.04 -1.71 -11.77
C THR A 34 18.81 -2.95 -12.19
N VAL A 35 18.14 -4.10 -12.27
CA VAL A 35 18.70 -5.39 -12.68
C VAL A 35 17.74 -6.10 -13.62
N GLU A 36 18.27 -6.88 -14.52
CA GLU A 36 17.50 -7.78 -15.37
C GLU A 36 17.07 -9.02 -14.57
N SER A 37 15.78 -9.27 -14.53
CA SER A 37 15.21 -10.43 -13.83
C SER A 37 13.82 -10.79 -14.35
N SER A 38 13.26 -11.92 -13.92
CA SER A 38 11.87 -12.29 -14.20
C SER A 38 10.86 -11.31 -13.57
N ASN A 39 11.31 -10.42 -12.70
CA ASN A 39 10.46 -9.42 -12.04
C ASN A 39 10.27 -8.15 -12.89
N ASN A 40 11.03 -7.96 -13.98
CA ASN A 40 10.93 -6.75 -14.83
C ASN A 40 9.54 -6.54 -15.45
N LYS A 41 8.70 -7.59 -15.45
CA LYS A 41 7.31 -7.51 -15.92
C LYS A 41 6.27 -7.30 -14.82
N LYS A 42 6.71 -7.02 -13.59
CA LYS A 42 5.85 -6.87 -12.42
C LYS A 42 5.96 -5.44 -11.89
N ALA A 43 4.82 -4.73 -11.83
CA ALA A 43 4.70 -3.42 -11.22
C ALA A 43 4.16 -3.57 -9.80
N VAL A 44 4.76 -2.88 -8.83
CA VAL A 44 4.36 -2.91 -7.42
C VAL A 44 4.06 -1.50 -6.94
N VAL A 45 2.83 -1.24 -6.54
CA VAL A 45 2.39 0.04 -5.98
C VAL A 45 2.65 0.05 -4.48
N CYS A 46 3.46 1.00 -4.03
CA CYS A 46 3.78 1.24 -2.62
C CYS A 46 2.91 2.37 -2.07
N ILE A 47 2.09 2.07 -1.06
CA ILE A 47 1.10 2.99 -0.50
C ILE A 47 1.46 3.31 0.95
N HIS A 48 1.74 4.59 1.24
CA HIS A 48 2.19 5.01 2.55
C HIS A 48 1.08 5.02 3.61
N GLY A 49 1.47 4.80 4.86
CA GLY A 49 0.63 5.00 6.04
C GLY A 49 0.55 6.48 6.45
N GLY A 50 0.31 6.72 7.75
CA GLY A 50 0.23 8.07 8.30
C GLY A 50 -1.20 8.55 8.58
N ALA A 51 -2.09 7.63 8.98
CA ALA A 51 -3.48 7.95 9.38
C ALA A 51 -4.25 8.75 8.30
N TRP A 52 -4.05 8.40 7.04
CA TRP A 52 -4.66 9.04 5.85
C TRP A 52 -4.34 10.54 5.73
N THR A 53 -3.27 11.01 6.34
CA THR A 53 -2.71 12.33 6.05
C THR A 53 -1.87 12.29 4.78
N SER A 54 -1.74 13.43 4.11
CA SER A 54 -0.89 13.54 2.94
C SER A 54 0.46 14.12 3.30
N ASP A 55 1.52 13.57 2.69
CA ASP A 55 2.86 14.15 2.73
C ASP A 55 3.09 15.15 1.57
N LEU A 56 2.06 15.37 0.76
CA LEU A 56 2.09 16.33 -0.35
C LEU A 56 2.08 17.75 0.20
N LYS A 57 3.05 18.55 -0.20
CA LYS A 57 3.11 19.96 0.18
C LYS A 57 2.11 20.80 -0.63
N ALA A 58 1.74 21.96 -0.10
CA ALA A 58 0.79 22.88 -0.75
C ALA A 58 1.23 23.35 -2.13
N ASP A 59 2.53 23.40 -2.41
CA ASP A 59 3.11 23.72 -3.71
C ASP A 59 3.17 22.55 -4.69
N GLY A 60 2.68 21.37 -4.28
CA GLY A 60 2.70 20.14 -5.06
C GLY A 60 4.03 19.38 -5.00
N GLU A 61 5.03 19.86 -4.24
CA GLU A 61 6.28 19.11 -4.06
C GLU A 61 6.04 17.85 -3.21
N TRP A 62 6.50 16.73 -3.71
CA TRP A 62 6.51 15.47 -2.98
C TRP A 62 7.79 14.68 -3.23
N LYS A 63 8.56 14.46 -2.17
CA LYS A 63 9.84 13.76 -2.22
C LYS A 63 9.76 12.26 -1.92
N GLY A 64 8.56 11.71 -1.94
CA GLY A 64 8.30 10.33 -1.52
C GLY A 64 7.95 10.23 -0.04
N SER A 65 7.58 9.05 0.36
CA SER A 65 7.09 8.70 1.69
C SER A 65 8.09 7.80 2.44
N TRP A 66 7.66 7.28 3.57
CA TRP A 66 8.37 6.22 4.28
C TRP A 66 8.48 4.91 3.48
N MET A 67 7.63 4.72 2.45
CA MET A 67 7.67 3.56 1.57
C MET A 67 8.79 3.61 0.51
N LYS A 68 9.53 4.72 0.39
CA LYS A 68 10.66 4.86 -0.55
C LYS A 68 11.75 3.79 -0.36
N HIS A 69 11.97 3.33 0.88
CA HIS A 69 12.89 2.22 1.13
C HIS A 69 12.37 0.93 0.47
N THR A 70 11.11 0.57 0.71
CA THR A 70 10.48 -0.60 0.09
C THR A 70 10.50 -0.51 -1.44
N ALA A 71 10.19 0.67 -2.01
CA ALA A 71 10.24 0.91 -3.45
C ALA A 71 11.67 0.74 -4.01
N SER A 72 12.68 1.26 -3.30
CA SER A 72 14.10 1.11 -3.65
C SER A 72 14.53 -0.36 -3.64
N VAL A 73 14.14 -1.12 -2.61
CA VAL A 73 14.43 -2.56 -2.51
C VAL A 73 13.77 -3.32 -3.67
N LEU A 74 12.49 -3.07 -3.94
CA LEU A 74 11.78 -3.67 -5.08
C LEU A 74 12.49 -3.40 -6.41
N SER A 75 12.89 -2.15 -6.66
CA SER A 75 13.64 -1.75 -7.86
C SER A 75 14.96 -2.54 -7.98
N SER A 76 15.71 -2.71 -6.87
CA SER A 76 16.95 -3.47 -6.85
C SER A 76 16.77 -4.98 -7.10
N LEU A 77 15.56 -5.48 -6.87
CA LEU A 77 15.16 -6.86 -7.15
C LEU A 77 14.50 -7.03 -8.54
N GLY A 78 14.51 -5.98 -9.35
CA GLY A 78 14.02 -6.01 -10.72
C GLY A 78 12.54 -5.69 -10.90
N TYR A 79 11.81 -5.30 -9.86
CA TYR A 79 10.43 -4.82 -9.99
C TYR A 79 10.39 -3.37 -10.50
N ILE A 80 9.29 -3.02 -11.14
CA ILE A 80 8.92 -1.62 -11.37
C ILE A 80 8.18 -1.17 -10.13
N ALA A 81 8.85 -0.42 -9.26
CA ALA A 81 8.22 0.06 -8.03
C ALA A 81 7.63 1.47 -8.21
N LEU A 82 6.49 1.71 -7.60
CA LEU A 82 5.68 2.91 -7.80
C LEU A 82 5.21 3.42 -6.44
N GLU A 83 5.77 4.51 -5.95
CA GLU A 83 5.21 5.18 -4.78
C GLU A 83 4.08 6.12 -5.19
N ILE A 84 2.97 6.04 -4.50
CA ILE A 84 1.82 6.92 -4.71
C ILE A 84 1.47 7.67 -3.43
N THR A 85 0.82 8.81 -3.59
CA THR A 85 0.25 9.60 -2.50
C THR A 85 -1.22 9.95 -2.79
N HIS A 86 -1.87 10.54 -1.81
CA HIS A 86 -3.26 10.96 -1.85
C HIS A 86 -3.43 12.28 -1.09
N ARG A 87 -4.55 12.96 -1.30
CA ARG A 87 -4.92 14.13 -0.48
C ARG A 87 -5.20 13.71 0.96
N SER A 88 -5.12 14.67 1.88
CA SER A 88 -5.39 14.41 3.30
C SER A 88 -6.85 14.05 3.56
N ILE A 89 -7.08 13.22 4.58
CA ILE A 89 -8.44 12.88 5.08
C ILE A 89 -9.23 14.12 5.49
N THR A 90 -8.57 15.12 6.04
CA THR A 90 -9.20 16.40 6.46
C THR A 90 -9.60 17.27 5.26
N GLU A 91 -8.96 17.07 4.11
CA GLU A 91 -9.19 17.84 2.89
C GLU A 91 -10.32 17.24 2.05
N THR A 92 -10.39 15.91 1.96
CA THR A 92 -11.23 15.24 0.96
C THR A 92 -12.11 14.11 1.50
N GLY A 93 -11.99 13.76 2.78
CA GLY A 93 -12.67 12.60 3.36
C GLY A 93 -12.15 11.27 2.81
N ILE A 94 -12.65 10.15 3.34
CA ILE A 94 -12.19 8.82 2.94
C ILE A 94 -12.53 8.49 1.49
N ASN A 95 -13.70 8.90 1.00
CA ASN A 95 -14.13 8.65 -0.38
C ASN A 95 -13.25 9.38 -1.40
N GLY A 96 -12.80 10.61 -1.06
CA GLY A 96 -11.86 11.34 -1.91
C GLY A 96 -10.49 10.68 -1.96
N ILE A 97 -10.00 10.15 -0.83
CA ILE A 97 -8.76 9.37 -0.80
C ILE A 97 -8.88 8.11 -1.67
N LEU A 98 -9.96 7.34 -1.53
CA LEU A 98 -10.19 6.15 -2.35
C LEU A 98 -10.24 6.49 -3.84
N SER A 99 -10.86 7.63 -4.19
CA SER A 99 -10.88 8.12 -5.58
C SER A 99 -9.49 8.51 -6.08
N ASP A 100 -8.64 9.09 -5.22
CA ASP A 100 -7.25 9.44 -5.57
C ASP A 100 -6.42 8.16 -5.82
N ILE A 101 -6.55 7.16 -4.95
CA ILE A 101 -5.87 5.87 -5.11
C ILE A 101 -6.34 5.16 -6.40
N GLU A 102 -7.64 5.15 -6.66
CA GLU A 102 -8.17 4.56 -7.90
C GLU A 102 -7.63 5.28 -9.15
N ALA A 103 -7.56 6.61 -9.12
CA ALA A 103 -6.99 7.40 -10.21
C ALA A 103 -5.50 7.07 -10.43
N ALA A 104 -4.72 6.89 -9.36
CA ALA A 104 -3.32 6.47 -9.45
C ALA A 104 -3.19 5.08 -10.09
N PHE A 105 -3.99 4.10 -9.64
CA PHE A 105 -3.97 2.74 -10.22
C PHE A 105 -4.36 2.76 -11.69
N ARG A 106 -5.34 3.58 -12.08
CA ARG A 106 -5.74 3.77 -13.48
C ARG A 106 -4.62 4.35 -14.34
N ALA A 107 -3.94 5.39 -13.85
CA ALA A 107 -2.79 5.98 -14.53
C ALA A 107 -1.62 4.98 -14.64
N ILE A 108 -1.36 4.22 -13.59
CA ILE A 108 -0.34 3.16 -13.60
C ILE A 108 -0.67 2.11 -14.66
N LYS A 109 -1.89 1.59 -14.66
CA LYS A 109 -2.32 0.53 -15.59
C LYS A 109 -2.27 0.97 -17.05
N ASN A 110 -2.74 2.19 -17.33
CA ASN A 110 -2.94 2.66 -18.70
C ASN A 110 -1.71 3.36 -19.29
N GLU A 111 -0.82 3.91 -18.46
CA GLU A 111 0.28 4.73 -18.94
C GLU A 111 1.66 4.19 -18.52
N ILE A 112 1.85 3.86 -17.23
CA ILE A 112 3.17 3.48 -16.73
C ILE A 112 3.49 2.03 -17.10
N MET A 113 2.60 1.09 -16.84
CA MET A 113 2.82 -0.33 -17.15
C MET A 113 3.15 -0.59 -18.62
N PRO A 114 2.41 -0.03 -19.62
CA PRO A 114 2.76 -0.20 -21.02
C PRO A 114 4.14 0.35 -21.38
N ASN A 115 4.52 1.51 -20.84
CA ASN A 115 5.82 2.13 -21.11
C ASN A 115 7.00 1.32 -20.55
N HIS A 116 6.75 0.45 -19.58
CA HIS A 116 7.75 -0.43 -18.96
C HIS A 116 7.56 -1.91 -19.29
N ASN A 117 6.66 -2.25 -20.24
CA ASN A 117 6.31 -3.62 -20.60
C ASN A 117 5.88 -4.48 -19.37
N ALA A 118 5.25 -3.85 -18.36
CA ALA A 118 4.75 -4.55 -17.19
C ALA A 118 3.46 -5.31 -17.54
N GLU A 119 3.37 -6.55 -17.08
CA GLU A 119 2.23 -7.44 -17.33
C GLU A 119 1.37 -7.62 -16.07
N LYS A 120 2.00 -7.59 -14.89
CA LYS A 120 1.38 -7.85 -13.59
C LYS A 120 1.40 -6.62 -12.70
N LEU A 121 0.31 -6.42 -11.97
CA LEU A 121 0.14 -5.33 -11.01
C LEU A 121 -0.04 -5.90 -9.61
N TYR A 122 0.78 -5.42 -8.69
CA TYR A 122 0.75 -5.78 -7.26
C TYR A 122 0.68 -4.51 -6.41
N ALA A 123 0.33 -4.65 -5.14
CA ALA A 123 0.34 -3.53 -4.20
C ALA A 123 0.87 -3.94 -2.83
N ILE A 124 1.54 -3.02 -2.17
CA ILE A 124 1.98 -3.13 -0.77
C ILE A 124 1.70 -1.83 -0.04
N GLY A 125 1.23 -1.91 1.19
CA GLY A 125 1.00 -0.72 2.00
C GLY A 125 1.10 -1.00 3.49
N ASP A 126 1.36 0.06 4.27
CA ASP A 126 1.52 0.00 5.71
C ASP A 126 0.44 0.83 6.41
N SER A 127 -0.15 0.33 7.52
CA SER A 127 -1.13 1.05 8.33
C SER A 127 -2.34 1.54 7.50
N ALA A 128 -2.56 2.86 7.42
CA ALA A 128 -3.56 3.45 6.51
C ALA A 128 -3.28 3.08 5.04
N GLY A 129 -2.01 2.97 4.62
CA GLY A 129 -1.65 2.47 3.29
C GLY A 129 -1.99 1.00 3.11
N GLY A 130 -1.87 0.18 4.16
CA GLY A 130 -2.31 -1.21 4.19
C GLY A 130 -3.84 -1.32 4.01
N HIS A 131 -4.60 -0.42 4.63
CA HIS A 131 -6.04 -0.28 4.38
C HIS A 131 -6.31 0.04 2.90
N LEU A 132 -5.62 1.04 2.33
CA LEU A 132 -5.81 1.46 0.94
C LEU A 132 -5.40 0.38 -0.06
N ALA A 133 -4.34 -0.40 0.25
CA ALA A 133 -3.94 -1.56 -0.54
C ALA A 133 -5.04 -2.65 -0.53
N LEU A 134 -5.67 -2.93 0.61
CA LEU A 134 -6.81 -3.84 0.68
C LEU A 134 -8.01 -3.33 -0.11
N MET A 135 -8.31 -2.03 -0.03
CA MET A 135 -9.39 -1.42 -0.81
C MET A 135 -9.14 -1.50 -2.31
N SER A 136 -7.87 -1.44 -2.77
CA SER A 136 -7.54 -1.60 -4.19
C SER A 136 -7.89 -2.98 -4.75
N ALA A 137 -7.90 -4.01 -3.91
CA ALA A 137 -8.30 -5.37 -4.28
C ALA A 137 -9.79 -5.51 -4.65
N ILE A 138 -10.60 -4.52 -4.29
CA ILE A 138 -12.05 -4.53 -4.45
C ILE A 138 -12.59 -3.29 -5.19
N PHE A 139 -11.77 -2.58 -5.95
CA PHE A 139 -12.23 -1.51 -6.83
C PHE A 139 -13.36 -2.00 -7.76
N GLU A 140 -14.31 -1.14 -8.08
CA GLU A 140 -15.39 -1.46 -9.01
C GLU A 140 -14.82 -1.85 -10.39
N ASP A 141 -13.84 -1.08 -10.88
CA ASP A 141 -13.12 -1.39 -12.10
C ASP A 141 -12.11 -2.53 -11.85
N LYS A 142 -12.50 -3.73 -12.22
CA LYS A 142 -11.68 -4.94 -12.04
C LYS A 142 -10.38 -4.90 -12.85
N SER A 143 -10.33 -4.12 -13.92
CA SER A 143 -9.15 -4.07 -14.81
C SER A 143 -7.92 -3.43 -14.16
N ILE A 144 -8.13 -2.62 -13.12
CA ILE A 144 -7.06 -1.95 -12.39
C ILE A 144 -6.76 -2.59 -11.02
N ARG A 145 -7.45 -3.68 -10.65
CA ARG A 145 -7.17 -4.39 -9.41
C ARG A 145 -5.79 -5.04 -9.46
N PRO A 146 -5.02 -4.99 -8.36
CA PRO A 146 -3.78 -5.76 -8.28
C PRO A 146 -4.07 -7.26 -8.18
N GLU A 147 -3.18 -8.09 -8.76
CA GLU A 147 -3.27 -9.55 -8.65
C GLU A 147 -2.89 -10.03 -7.24
N LYS A 148 -1.96 -9.31 -6.61
CA LYS A 148 -1.49 -9.61 -5.25
C LYS A 148 -1.42 -8.34 -4.40
N VAL A 149 -1.79 -8.45 -3.13
CA VAL A 149 -1.72 -7.37 -2.14
C VAL A 149 -0.99 -7.86 -0.90
N VAL A 150 -0.01 -7.08 -0.45
CA VAL A 150 0.58 -7.19 0.88
C VAL A 150 0.09 -6.03 1.74
N ALA A 151 -0.56 -6.34 2.86
CA ALA A 151 -1.07 -5.34 3.79
C ALA A 151 -0.36 -5.48 5.15
N CYS A 152 0.45 -4.49 5.50
CA CYS A 152 1.20 -4.46 6.75
C CYS A 152 0.44 -3.64 7.79
N ASN A 153 0.16 -4.23 8.97
CA ASN A 153 -0.60 -3.59 10.06
C ASN A 153 -1.87 -2.85 9.59
N PRO A 154 -2.70 -3.42 8.72
CA PRO A 154 -3.76 -2.69 8.06
C PRO A 154 -4.88 -2.33 9.03
N VAL A 155 -5.46 -1.14 8.85
CA VAL A 155 -6.77 -0.84 9.43
C VAL A 155 -7.83 -1.53 8.57
N SER A 156 -8.64 -2.40 9.18
CA SER A 156 -9.67 -3.15 8.46
C SER A 156 -11.09 -2.70 8.72
N ASP A 157 -11.29 -1.92 9.80
CA ASP A 157 -12.60 -1.44 10.26
C ASP A 157 -12.52 0.04 10.63
N LEU A 158 -13.08 0.91 9.79
CA LEU A 158 -13.14 2.36 10.02
C LEU A 158 -14.32 2.77 10.90
N THR A 159 -15.19 1.83 11.28
CA THR A 159 -16.31 2.11 12.21
C THR A 159 -15.87 2.06 13.68
N ASP A 160 -14.67 1.52 13.95
CA ASP A 160 -14.08 1.55 15.28
C ASP A 160 -13.95 3.02 15.74
N PRO A 161 -14.50 3.39 16.93
CA PRO A 161 -14.43 4.74 17.48
C PRO A 161 -13.02 5.34 17.55
N LYS A 162 -12.00 4.49 17.62
CA LYS A 162 -10.60 4.91 17.57
C LYS A 162 -10.24 5.66 16.28
N TRP A 163 -10.91 5.34 15.15
CA TRP A 163 -10.69 5.94 13.84
C TRP A 163 -11.77 6.98 13.55
N GLN A 164 -11.96 7.94 14.44
CA GLN A 164 -12.88 9.06 14.20
C GLN A 164 -12.35 9.91 13.04
N LEU A 165 -12.71 9.49 11.84
CA LEU A 165 -12.34 10.19 10.62
C LEU A 165 -13.24 11.42 10.44
N TYR A 166 -12.62 12.58 10.35
CA TYR A 166 -13.32 13.84 10.14
C TYR A 166 -14.20 13.79 8.88
N SER A 167 -15.41 14.30 9.00
CA SER A 167 -16.33 14.51 7.86
C SER A 167 -16.81 13.23 7.16
N THR A 168 -16.90 12.09 7.85
CA THR A 168 -17.43 10.85 7.29
C THR A 168 -18.65 10.35 8.05
N THR A 169 -19.67 9.88 7.34
CA THR A 169 -20.82 9.18 7.94
C THR A 169 -20.44 7.74 8.33
N ASP A 170 -21.30 7.12 9.14
CA ASP A 170 -21.10 5.70 9.50
C ASP A 170 -21.19 4.79 8.27
N GLU A 171 -22.08 5.13 7.33
CA GLU A 171 -22.24 4.41 6.05
C GLU A 171 -20.97 4.50 5.20
N GLU A 172 -20.37 5.69 5.07
CA GLU A 172 -19.12 5.87 4.35
C GLU A 172 -17.97 5.10 4.99
N ARG A 173 -17.85 5.15 6.34
CA ARG A 173 -16.84 4.37 7.06
C ARG A 173 -17.02 2.88 6.84
N LYS A 174 -18.24 2.39 6.92
CA LYS A 174 -18.55 0.99 6.68
C LYS A 174 -18.24 0.59 5.23
N ALA A 175 -18.63 1.41 4.26
CA ALA A 175 -18.35 1.16 2.84
C ALA A 175 -16.85 1.16 2.52
N ALA A 176 -16.07 1.97 3.23
CA ALA A 176 -14.62 2.05 3.10
C ALA A 176 -13.85 1.05 3.99
N SER A 177 -14.53 0.14 4.69
CA SER A 177 -13.89 -0.84 5.58
C SER A 177 -13.81 -2.22 4.92
N PRO A 178 -12.60 -2.76 4.70
CA PRO A 178 -12.44 -4.09 4.10
C PRO A 178 -13.23 -5.19 4.79
N ILE A 179 -13.38 -5.13 6.11
CA ILE A 179 -14.09 -6.14 6.91
C ILE A 179 -15.60 -6.23 6.60
N TYR A 180 -16.21 -5.16 6.06
CA TYR A 180 -17.64 -5.14 5.72
C TYR A 180 -17.91 -5.36 4.24
N ARG A 181 -16.86 -5.44 3.42
CA ARG A 181 -17.04 -5.70 1.99
C ARG A 181 -17.33 -7.18 1.79
N SER A 182 -18.39 -7.43 1.04
CA SER A 182 -18.81 -8.79 0.64
C SER A 182 -18.30 -9.18 -0.73
N ASP A 183 -17.53 -8.31 -1.35
CA ASP A 183 -17.03 -8.52 -2.70
C ASP A 183 -16.01 -9.64 -2.73
N LYS A 184 -16.30 -10.67 -3.51
CA LYS A 184 -15.30 -11.67 -3.85
C LYS A 184 -14.28 -11.06 -4.80
N THR A 185 -13.01 -11.11 -4.41
CA THR A 185 -11.90 -10.70 -5.26
C THR A 185 -11.06 -11.90 -5.66
N GLU A 186 -10.44 -11.83 -6.83
CA GLU A 186 -9.44 -12.80 -7.29
C GLU A 186 -8.03 -12.41 -6.83
N THR A 187 -7.87 -11.22 -6.26
CA THR A 187 -6.61 -10.75 -5.67
C THR A 187 -6.18 -11.68 -4.54
N GLU A 188 -4.94 -12.14 -4.58
CA GLU A 188 -4.34 -12.86 -3.47
C GLU A 188 -3.88 -11.86 -2.40
N ILE A 189 -4.21 -12.11 -1.14
CA ILE A 189 -3.95 -11.17 -0.04
C ILE A 189 -3.02 -11.78 0.99
N PHE A 190 -1.93 -11.09 1.30
CA PHE A 190 -1.06 -11.41 2.41
C PHE A 190 -1.10 -10.29 3.46
N ILE A 191 -1.55 -10.62 4.65
CA ILE A 191 -1.58 -9.72 5.79
C ILE A 191 -0.39 -10.04 6.69
N ILE A 192 0.43 -9.05 7.00
CA ILE A 192 1.52 -9.15 7.97
C ILE A 192 1.25 -8.17 9.10
N HIS A 193 1.30 -8.63 10.36
CA HIS A 193 0.98 -7.78 11.50
C HIS A 193 1.92 -8.06 12.67
N GLY A 194 2.41 -7.00 13.33
CA GLY A 194 3.18 -7.15 14.56
C GLY A 194 2.26 -7.54 15.73
N ASP A 195 2.59 -8.59 16.47
CA ASP A 195 1.76 -9.05 17.60
C ASP A 195 1.82 -8.11 18.82
N ALA A 196 2.84 -7.25 18.90
CA ALA A 196 2.97 -6.20 19.91
C ALA A 196 2.43 -4.82 19.45
N ASP A 197 1.69 -4.76 18.35
CA ASP A 197 1.12 -3.52 17.83
C ASP A 197 0.00 -2.99 18.75
N LYS A 198 0.22 -1.77 19.27
CA LYS A 198 -0.75 -1.05 20.13
C LYS A 198 -1.49 0.07 19.40
N THR A 199 -1.09 0.35 18.16
CA THR A 199 -1.72 1.37 17.30
C THR A 199 -2.89 0.78 16.53
N VAL A 200 -2.66 -0.29 15.77
CA VAL A 200 -3.69 -1.13 15.19
C VAL A 200 -3.58 -2.49 15.84
N LEU A 201 -4.60 -2.93 16.55
CA LEU A 201 -4.52 -4.19 17.29
C LEU A 201 -4.44 -5.38 16.31
N PRO A 202 -3.58 -6.40 16.56
CA PRO A 202 -3.48 -7.59 15.72
C PRO A 202 -4.82 -8.30 15.50
N SER A 203 -5.73 -8.22 16.47
CA SER A 203 -7.08 -8.76 16.36
C SER A 203 -7.90 -8.19 15.19
N CYS A 204 -7.54 -7.00 14.67
CA CYS A 204 -8.16 -6.45 13.46
C CYS A 204 -7.80 -7.29 12.24
N SER A 205 -6.53 -7.71 12.12
CA SER A 205 -6.07 -8.59 11.04
C SER A 205 -6.58 -10.03 11.18
N GLU A 206 -6.70 -10.54 12.40
CA GLU A 206 -7.27 -11.86 12.65
C GLU A 206 -8.75 -11.91 12.24
N LYS A 207 -9.53 -10.88 12.59
CA LYS A 207 -10.93 -10.77 12.16
C LYS A 207 -11.04 -10.65 10.64
N LEU A 208 -10.20 -9.83 10.02
CA LEU A 208 -10.16 -9.67 8.57
C LEU A 208 -9.80 -10.99 7.88
N GLN A 209 -8.77 -11.71 8.34
CA GLN A 209 -8.38 -13.01 7.79
C GLN A 209 -9.55 -14.01 7.84
N LYS A 210 -10.25 -14.08 8.98
CA LYS A 210 -11.43 -14.92 9.12
C LYS A 210 -12.52 -14.55 8.14
N HIS A 211 -12.76 -13.25 7.94
CA HIS A 211 -13.74 -12.74 6.98
C HIS A 211 -13.37 -13.10 5.53
N LEU A 212 -12.13 -12.85 5.12
CA LEU A 212 -11.63 -13.18 3.78
C LEU A 212 -11.72 -14.68 3.50
N THR A 213 -11.37 -15.51 4.48
CA THR A 213 -11.50 -16.98 4.38
C THR A 213 -12.95 -17.40 4.18
N ALA A 214 -13.90 -16.80 4.92
CA ALA A 214 -15.32 -17.07 4.78
C ALA A 214 -15.87 -16.70 3.40
N LEU A 215 -15.31 -15.67 2.76
CA LEU A 215 -15.63 -15.27 1.39
C LEU A 215 -14.94 -16.14 0.32
N GLY A 216 -14.04 -17.05 0.72
CA GLY A 216 -13.25 -17.88 -0.21
C GLY A 216 -12.18 -17.06 -0.95
N VAL A 217 -11.74 -15.93 -0.40
CA VAL A 217 -10.62 -15.15 -0.92
C VAL A 217 -9.31 -15.85 -0.55
N LYS A 218 -8.40 -16.00 -1.52
CA LYS A 218 -7.08 -16.55 -1.28
C LYS A 218 -6.26 -15.58 -0.43
N SER A 219 -6.15 -15.86 0.86
CA SER A 219 -5.50 -14.97 1.82
C SER A 219 -4.73 -15.72 2.89
N LYS A 220 -3.69 -15.08 3.43
CA LYS A 220 -2.95 -15.55 4.60
C LYS A 220 -2.66 -14.39 5.55
N LEU A 221 -2.56 -14.71 6.84
CA LEU A 221 -2.12 -13.81 7.90
C LEU A 221 -0.84 -14.37 8.53
N GLU A 222 0.13 -13.50 8.74
CA GLU A 222 1.31 -13.80 9.55
C GLU A 222 1.45 -12.75 10.65
N LEU A 223 1.55 -13.23 11.90
CA LEU A 223 1.85 -12.40 13.05
C LEU A 223 3.36 -12.43 13.30
N ILE A 224 3.99 -11.27 13.40
CA ILE A 224 5.41 -11.13 13.65
C ILE A 224 5.62 -10.91 15.13
N GLU A 225 6.30 -11.85 15.77
CA GLU A 225 6.57 -11.85 17.21
C GLU A 225 7.33 -10.58 17.63
N THR A 226 6.85 -9.93 18.70
CA THR A 226 7.39 -8.71 19.30
C THR A 226 7.43 -7.47 18.40
N ALA A 227 6.98 -7.56 17.15
CA ALA A 227 6.95 -6.41 16.26
C ALA A 227 5.84 -5.43 16.66
N THR A 228 6.19 -4.14 16.64
CA THR A 228 5.26 -3.05 16.94
C THR A 228 4.68 -2.46 15.65
N HIS A 229 3.86 -1.41 15.78
CA HIS A 229 3.32 -0.71 14.61
C HIS A 229 4.41 -0.18 13.68
N ALA A 230 4.14 -0.21 12.37
CA ALA A 230 5.06 0.31 11.33
C ALA A 230 6.45 -0.40 11.30
N PHE A 231 6.47 -1.69 11.60
CA PHE A 231 7.71 -2.49 11.66
C PHE A 231 8.46 -2.57 10.32
N ILE A 232 7.77 -2.36 9.21
CA ILE A 232 8.35 -2.39 7.86
C ILE A 232 8.97 -1.05 7.46
N LEU A 233 8.74 0.02 8.23
CA LEU A 233 9.19 1.35 7.87
C LEU A 233 10.62 1.61 8.33
N TYR A 234 11.50 1.84 7.36
CA TYR A 234 12.90 2.19 7.62
C TYR A 234 13.01 3.52 8.38
N GLY A 235 13.87 3.53 9.42
CA GLY A 235 14.15 4.74 10.20
C GLY A 235 13.06 5.12 11.21
N TYR A 236 12.01 4.30 11.37
CA TYR A 236 10.96 4.58 12.36
C TYR A 236 11.38 4.07 13.76
N ARG A 237 11.08 2.86 14.13
CA ARG A 237 11.42 2.29 15.46
C ARG A 237 12.04 0.90 15.37
N THR A 238 12.03 0.30 14.22
CA THR A 238 12.50 -1.05 13.98
C THR A 238 13.95 -1.01 13.50
N PRO A 239 14.86 -1.84 14.06
CA PRO A 239 16.21 -1.99 13.56
C PRO A 239 16.22 -2.37 12.07
N ILE A 240 17.21 -1.86 11.32
CA ILE A 240 17.24 -2.04 9.85
C ILE A 240 17.28 -3.50 9.44
N GLU A 241 17.93 -4.36 10.17
CA GLU A 241 18.04 -5.79 9.90
C GLU A 241 16.63 -6.45 9.92
N LYS A 242 15.80 -6.02 10.87
CA LYS A 242 14.41 -6.49 10.98
C LYS A 242 13.52 -5.90 9.90
N VAL A 243 13.70 -4.63 9.55
CA VAL A 243 12.98 -4.02 8.42
C VAL A 243 13.28 -4.79 7.14
N ASN A 244 14.55 -5.13 6.89
CA ASN A 244 14.95 -5.89 5.72
C ASN A 244 14.32 -7.31 5.72
N GLU A 245 14.37 -8.02 6.85
CA GLU A 245 13.76 -9.34 7.00
C GLU A 245 12.25 -9.31 6.66
N TYR A 246 11.53 -8.32 7.18
CA TYR A 246 10.09 -8.19 6.94
C TYR A 246 9.78 -7.75 5.51
N THR A 247 10.62 -6.89 4.94
CA THR A 247 10.49 -6.47 3.55
C THR A 247 10.75 -7.65 2.60
N GLU A 248 11.79 -8.47 2.84
CA GLU A 248 12.06 -9.69 2.10
C GLU A 248 10.84 -10.63 2.12
N LYS A 249 10.30 -10.91 3.31
CA LYS A 249 9.12 -11.74 3.50
C LYS A 249 7.89 -11.24 2.73
N ALA A 250 7.67 -9.92 2.75
CA ALA A 250 6.59 -9.30 1.99
C ALA A 250 6.80 -9.47 0.48
N ILE A 251 8.03 -9.29 -0.01
CA ILE A 251 8.39 -9.40 -1.42
C ILE A 251 8.35 -10.84 -1.92
N GLU A 252 8.72 -11.81 -1.10
CA GLU A 252 8.63 -13.25 -1.44
C GLU A 252 7.22 -13.64 -1.88
N PHE A 253 6.20 -12.99 -1.32
CA PHE A 253 4.82 -13.23 -1.72
C PHE A 253 4.52 -12.84 -3.18
N PHE A 254 5.29 -11.92 -3.75
CA PHE A 254 5.12 -11.47 -5.14
C PHE A 254 5.78 -12.41 -6.17
N ASN A 255 6.54 -13.38 -5.74
CA ASN A 255 7.17 -14.42 -6.58
C ASN A 255 6.26 -15.65 -6.80
#